data_1e438c666c5fa5f843f879bb8a5b8a0c
#
_entry.id   1e438c666c5fa5f843f879bb8a5b8a0c
#
_cell.length_a   1.000
_cell.length_b   1.000
_cell.length_c   1.000
_cell.angle_alpha   90.00
_cell.angle_beta   90.00
_cell.angle_gamma   90.00
#
_symmetry.space_group_name_H-M   'P 1'
#
loop_
_entity.id
_entity.type
_entity.pdbx_description
1 polymer ?
#
loop_
_entity_poly.entity_id
_entity_poly.type
_entity_poly.pdbx_seq_one_letter_code
_entity_poly.pdbx_strand_id
1 'polypeptide(L)'
;LGDVYKRQDKDHVSGVTGLLDRLDVDTLLLPEGEDDAGPQEAVLSAAGAHGAAVRFITAEERLDFGRGTLTVYPPVGDAGDNERGLSVLASAGENDLLITGDMDAATEKKLLETFDLPDIEALVAGHHGSKYATSQALLDAVRPETACISVGSNSYGHPTEETLLRLARQGCGIYRTDLHGTIHLSWNQEESHG
;
A
#
# COMPACT_ATOMS: atom_id res chain seq x y z
N LEU A 1 11.61 -19.68 15.31
CA LEU A 1 11.84 -18.27 14.88
C LEU A 1 11.51 -18.04 13.39
N GLY A 2 11.46 -19.11 12.56
CA GLY A 2 11.13 -19.02 11.14
C GLY A 2 9.63 -18.82 10.82
N ASP A 3 8.75 -19.05 11.79
CA ASP A 3 7.29 -19.04 11.56
C ASP A 3 6.64 -17.65 11.71
N VAL A 4 7.35 -16.71 12.31
CA VAL A 4 6.83 -15.34 12.53
C VAL A 4 6.90 -14.50 11.26
N TYR A 5 7.96 -14.66 10.46
CA TYR A 5 8.16 -13.91 9.21
C TYR A 5 7.22 -14.37 8.09
N LYS A 6 6.86 -15.65 8.04
CA LYS A 6 5.93 -16.20 7.04
C LYS A 6 4.47 -15.80 7.23
N ARG A 7 4.11 -15.16 8.35
CA ARG A 7 2.73 -14.73 8.61
C ARG A 7 2.43 -13.33 8.11
N GLN A 8 3.41 -12.46 7.96
CA GLN A 8 3.20 -11.07 7.55
C GLN A 8 2.81 -10.97 6.07
N ASP A 9 3.41 -11.76 5.20
CA ASP A 9 3.09 -11.75 3.77
C ASP A 9 1.72 -12.35 3.44
N LYS A 10 1.20 -13.22 4.31
CA LYS A 10 -0.13 -13.83 4.14
C LYS A 10 -1.27 -12.85 4.32
N ASP A 11 -1.12 -11.82 5.13
CA ASP A 11 -2.17 -10.82 5.38
C ASP A 11 -2.37 -9.87 4.19
N HIS A 12 -1.36 -9.74 3.32
CA HIS A 12 -1.47 -8.93 2.10
C HIS A 12 -2.00 -9.70 0.89
N VAL A 13 -1.69 -10.98 0.75
CA VAL A 13 -1.99 -11.75 -0.47
C VAL A 13 -3.03 -12.86 -0.30
N SER A 14 -3.34 -13.28 0.93
CA SER A 14 -4.25 -14.42 1.17
C SER A 14 -5.68 -14.22 0.64
N GLY A 15 -6.11 -12.98 0.46
CA GLY A 15 -7.41 -12.64 -0.11
C GLY A 15 -7.47 -12.71 -1.63
N VAL A 16 -6.34 -12.70 -2.33
CA VAL A 16 -6.27 -12.58 -3.79
C VAL A 16 -6.91 -13.79 -4.48
N THR A 17 -6.64 -15.00 -4.00
CA THR A 17 -7.24 -16.22 -4.54
C THR A 17 -8.77 -16.19 -4.44
N GLY A 18 -9.30 -15.75 -3.30
CA GLY A 18 -10.74 -15.60 -3.10
C GLY A 18 -11.37 -14.46 -3.91
N LEU A 19 -10.61 -13.46 -4.34
CA LEU A 19 -11.05 -12.44 -5.29
C LEU A 19 -11.11 -13.01 -6.70
N LEU A 20 -10.11 -13.77 -7.13
CA LEU A 20 -10.07 -14.44 -8.42
C LEU A 20 -11.22 -15.45 -8.60
N ASP A 21 -11.66 -16.11 -7.51
CA ASP A 21 -12.82 -17.00 -7.51
C ASP A 21 -14.16 -16.29 -7.74
N ARG A 22 -14.23 -14.97 -7.56
CA ARG A 22 -15.49 -14.20 -7.53
C ARG A 22 -15.58 -13.11 -8.56
N LEU A 23 -14.45 -12.66 -9.09
CA LEU A 23 -14.38 -11.55 -10.02
C LEU A 23 -13.65 -11.99 -11.29
N ASP A 24 -14.10 -11.48 -12.43
CA ASP A 24 -13.35 -11.58 -13.67
C ASP A 24 -12.19 -10.57 -13.59
N VAL A 25 -10.98 -11.10 -13.50
CA VAL A 25 -9.74 -10.31 -13.42
C VAL A 25 -8.95 -10.54 -14.70
N ASP A 26 -8.80 -9.50 -15.48
CA ASP A 26 -8.03 -9.57 -16.73
C ASP A 26 -6.52 -9.64 -16.47
N THR A 27 -6.04 -8.81 -15.53
CA THR A 27 -4.61 -8.69 -15.25
C THR A 27 -4.35 -8.54 -13.76
N LEU A 28 -3.38 -9.28 -13.27
CA LEU A 28 -2.84 -9.19 -11.91
C LEU A 28 -1.44 -8.59 -11.96
N LEU A 29 -1.24 -7.50 -11.20
CA LEU A 29 0.06 -6.85 -11.08
C LEU A 29 0.75 -7.36 -9.82
N LEU A 30 1.96 -7.86 -9.96
CA LEU A 30 2.77 -8.40 -8.88
C LEU A 30 4.13 -7.72 -8.81
N PRO A 31 4.76 -7.64 -7.64
CA PRO A 31 6.16 -7.23 -7.54
C PRO A 31 7.06 -8.25 -8.23
N GLU A 32 8.16 -7.80 -8.84
CA GLU A 32 9.20 -8.70 -9.32
C GLU A 32 9.94 -9.34 -8.14
N GLY A 33 10.23 -10.60 -8.25
CA GLY A 33 11.00 -11.36 -7.27
C GLY A 33 10.47 -12.78 -7.10
N GLU A 34 11.33 -13.67 -6.65
CA GLU A 34 10.95 -15.02 -6.23
C GLU A 34 10.58 -14.99 -4.75
N ASP A 35 9.40 -15.50 -4.43
CA ASP A 35 8.98 -15.75 -3.07
C ASP A 35 9.34 -17.21 -2.74
N ASP A 36 10.26 -17.40 -1.81
CA ASP A 36 10.78 -18.74 -1.43
C ASP A 36 9.72 -19.64 -0.77
N ALA A 37 8.49 -19.18 -0.56
CA ALA A 37 7.56 -19.92 0.27
C ALA A 37 6.05 -19.72 0.03
N GLY A 38 5.59 -19.96 -1.17
CA GLY A 38 4.19 -20.39 -1.29
C GLY A 38 3.06 -19.34 -1.44
N PRO A 39 3.00 -18.15 -0.86
CA PRO A 39 1.88 -17.24 -1.12
C PRO A 39 1.81 -16.76 -2.56
N GLN A 40 2.93 -16.40 -3.15
CA GLN A 40 3.00 -15.99 -4.56
C GLN A 40 2.69 -17.15 -5.50
N GLU A 41 3.19 -18.35 -5.21
CA GLU A 41 2.88 -19.55 -6.01
C GLU A 41 1.37 -19.85 -6.02
N ALA A 42 0.70 -19.73 -4.87
CA ALA A 42 -0.74 -19.90 -4.76
C ALA A 42 -1.51 -18.86 -5.60
N VAL A 43 -1.07 -17.61 -5.59
CA VAL A 43 -1.64 -16.52 -6.38
C VAL A 43 -1.42 -16.76 -7.88
N LEU A 44 -0.21 -17.16 -8.29
CA LEU A 44 0.11 -17.47 -9.69
C LEU A 44 -0.70 -18.66 -10.21
N SER A 45 -0.84 -19.70 -9.39
CA SER A 45 -1.65 -20.88 -9.71
C SER A 45 -3.13 -20.50 -9.87
N ALA A 46 -3.68 -19.68 -8.98
CA ALA A 46 -5.04 -19.20 -9.07
C ALA A 46 -5.26 -18.30 -10.28
N ALA A 47 -4.35 -17.37 -10.57
CA ALA A 47 -4.40 -16.54 -11.76
C ALA A 47 -4.45 -17.38 -13.04
N GLY A 48 -3.59 -18.40 -13.13
CA GLY A 48 -3.59 -19.35 -14.27
C GLY A 48 -4.90 -20.13 -14.38
N ALA A 49 -5.49 -20.58 -13.27
CA ALA A 49 -6.75 -21.31 -13.25
C ALA A 49 -7.94 -20.46 -13.72
N HIS A 50 -7.92 -19.16 -13.45
CA HIS A 50 -8.97 -18.20 -13.82
C HIS A 50 -8.66 -17.44 -15.12
N GLY A 51 -7.53 -17.71 -15.78
CA GLY A 51 -7.15 -17.07 -17.04
C GLY A 51 -6.71 -15.62 -16.91
N ALA A 52 -6.42 -15.15 -15.70
CA ALA A 52 -5.88 -13.82 -15.46
C ALA A 52 -4.42 -13.74 -15.95
N ALA A 53 -4.10 -12.70 -16.71
CA ALA A 53 -2.72 -12.43 -17.07
C ALA A 53 -1.94 -11.93 -15.84
N VAL A 54 -0.69 -12.38 -15.70
CA VAL A 54 0.20 -11.88 -14.64
C VAL A 54 1.24 -10.96 -15.28
N ARG A 55 1.43 -9.79 -14.67
CA ARG A 55 2.44 -8.83 -15.06
C ARG A 55 3.27 -8.40 -13.87
N PHE A 56 4.56 -8.57 -13.96
CA PHE A 56 5.49 -8.14 -12.93
C PHE A 56 5.89 -6.68 -13.13
N ILE A 57 5.82 -5.91 -12.06
CA ILE A 57 6.14 -4.48 -12.08
C ILE A 57 7.64 -4.32 -11.76
N THR A 58 8.39 -3.91 -12.76
CA THR A 58 9.86 -3.69 -12.72
C THR A 58 10.25 -2.22 -12.88
N ALA A 59 9.30 -1.38 -13.29
CA ALA A 59 9.44 0.05 -13.44
C ALA A 59 8.13 0.73 -13.04
N GLU A 60 8.17 2.04 -12.84
CA GLU A 60 6.94 2.83 -12.64
C GLU A 60 5.97 2.59 -13.80
N GLU A 61 4.74 2.30 -13.44
CA GLU A 61 3.68 2.06 -14.39
C GLU A 61 2.43 2.87 -14.06
N ARG A 62 1.91 3.55 -15.08
CA ARG A 62 0.70 4.37 -14.97
C ARG A 62 -0.47 3.72 -15.69
N LEU A 63 -1.59 3.58 -14.99
CA LEU A 63 -2.83 2.99 -15.48
C LEU A 63 -3.94 4.05 -15.42
N ASP A 64 -4.51 4.40 -16.56
CA ASP A 64 -5.59 5.39 -16.65
C ASP A 64 -6.96 4.71 -16.62
N PHE A 65 -7.84 5.20 -15.76
CA PHE A 65 -9.21 4.72 -15.57
C PHE A 65 -10.25 5.80 -15.89
N GLY A 66 -10.00 6.63 -16.86
CA GLY A 66 -10.87 7.71 -17.31
C GLY A 66 -10.91 8.91 -16.35
N ARG A 67 -11.42 8.76 -15.14
CA ARG A 67 -11.50 9.84 -14.14
C ARG A 67 -10.36 9.84 -13.12
N GLY A 68 -9.53 8.82 -13.15
CA GLY A 68 -8.43 8.66 -12.22
C GLY A 68 -7.30 7.85 -12.83
N THR A 69 -6.19 7.87 -12.13
CA THR A 69 -4.96 7.19 -12.51
C THR A 69 -4.45 6.38 -11.33
N LEU A 70 -3.93 5.21 -11.58
CA LEU A 70 -3.08 4.49 -10.63
C LEU A 70 -1.65 4.52 -11.14
N THR A 71 -0.75 5.09 -10.37
CA THR A 71 0.69 4.94 -10.59
C THR A 71 1.19 3.85 -9.66
N VAL A 72 1.74 2.81 -10.23
CA VAL A 72 2.28 1.65 -9.51
C VAL A 72 3.79 1.73 -9.54
N TYR A 73 4.41 1.79 -8.36
CA TYR A 73 5.85 1.83 -8.21
C TYR A 73 6.38 0.43 -7.92
N PRO A 74 7.48 0.03 -8.59
CA PRO A 74 8.12 -1.26 -8.34
C PRO A 74 8.74 -1.31 -6.94
N PRO A 75 9.11 -2.51 -6.45
CA PRO A 75 9.92 -2.64 -5.26
C PRO A 75 11.23 -1.84 -5.37
N VAL A 76 11.57 -1.06 -4.34
CA VAL A 76 12.83 -0.29 -4.26
C VAL A 76 13.76 -0.81 -3.17
N GLY A 77 13.33 -1.81 -2.41
CA GLY A 77 14.12 -2.46 -1.36
C GLY A 77 15.05 -3.54 -1.90
N ASP A 78 16.14 -3.79 -1.17
CA ASP A 78 17.18 -4.75 -1.61
C ASP A 78 17.02 -6.12 -0.96
N ALA A 79 16.29 -6.28 0.14
CA ALA A 79 16.51 -7.45 1.02
C ALA A 79 15.36 -7.82 1.92
N GLY A 80 14.25 -8.04 1.76
CA GLY A 80 13.25 -8.57 2.70
C GLY A 80 11.86 -8.62 2.08
N ASP A 81 11.03 -9.50 2.59
CA ASP A 81 9.71 -9.71 2.03
C ASP A 81 8.86 -8.44 2.09
N ASN A 82 8.94 -7.68 3.20
CA ASN A 82 8.22 -6.42 3.37
C ASN A 82 8.71 -5.29 2.45
N GLU A 83 9.96 -5.37 2.01
CA GLU A 83 10.61 -4.35 1.16
C GLU A 83 10.35 -4.57 -0.32
N ARG A 84 9.80 -5.74 -0.69
CA ARG A 84 9.46 -6.11 -2.06
C ARG A 84 8.03 -5.77 -2.47
N GLY A 85 7.28 -5.09 -1.62
CA GLY A 85 5.91 -4.67 -1.92
C GLY A 85 5.84 -3.60 -3.01
N LEU A 86 4.73 -3.57 -3.72
CA LEU A 86 4.40 -2.45 -4.60
C LEU A 86 3.90 -1.27 -3.78
N SER A 87 4.24 -0.05 -4.23
CA SER A 87 3.56 1.15 -3.77
C SER A 87 2.59 1.63 -4.82
N VAL A 88 1.49 2.23 -4.40
CA VAL A 88 0.45 2.71 -5.31
C VAL A 88 0.06 4.13 -4.95
N LEU A 89 0.09 5.01 -5.94
CA LEU A 89 -0.50 6.34 -5.89
C LEU A 89 -1.77 6.34 -6.73
N ALA A 90 -2.91 6.57 -6.08
CA ALA A 90 -4.20 6.69 -6.74
C ALA A 90 -4.57 8.17 -6.82
N SER A 91 -4.73 8.69 -8.04
CA SER A 91 -4.98 10.10 -8.32
C SER A 91 -6.33 10.30 -8.98
N ALA A 92 -7.12 11.28 -8.51
CA ALA A 92 -8.38 11.66 -9.11
C ALA A 92 -8.60 13.18 -8.99
N GLY A 93 -8.43 13.91 -10.09
CA GLY A 93 -8.40 15.38 -10.08
C GLY A 93 -7.19 15.89 -9.30
N GLU A 94 -7.43 16.67 -8.25
CA GLU A 94 -6.40 17.19 -7.35
C GLU A 94 -6.27 16.35 -6.06
N ASN A 95 -6.81 15.14 -6.03
CA ASN A 95 -6.81 14.31 -4.84
C ASN A 95 -5.96 13.07 -5.07
N ASP A 96 -5.03 12.84 -4.18
CA ASP A 96 -4.05 11.78 -4.21
C ASP A 96 -4.11 10.92 -2.95
N LEU A 97 -4.10 9.60 -3.13
CA LEU A 97 -4.00 8.62 -2.08
C LEU A 97 -2.75 7.76 -2.29
N LEU A 98 -1.84 7.76 -1.33
CA LEU A 98 -0.64 6.92 -1.36
C LEU A 98 -0.80 5.69 -0.46
N ILE A 99 -0.41 4.54 -0.99
CA ILE A 99 -0.34 3.25 -0.29
C ILE A 99 1.10 2.75 -0.43
N THR A 100 1.81 2.59 0.68
CA THR A 100 3.23 2.18 0.69
C THR A 100 3.45 0.70 1.03
N GLY A 101 2.39 -0.03 1.40
CA GLY A 101 2.53 -1.39 1.90
C GLY A 101 3.30 -1.45 3.22
N ASP A 102 4.08 -2.50 3.41
CA ASP A 102 4.79 -2.76 4.68
C ASP A 102 6.27 -2.34 4.66
N MET A 103 6.67 -1.51 3.69
CA MET A 103 8.05 -1.03 3.63
C MET A 103 8.45 -0.27 4.90
N ASP A 104 9.70 -0.42 5.25
CA ASP A 104 10.30 0.31 6.38
C ASP A 104 10.80 1.71 5.98
N ALA A 105 11.25 2.48 6.97
CA ALA A 105 11.74 3.85 6.75
C ALA A 105 12.95 3.92 5.80
N ALA A 106 13.77 2.88 5.72
CA ALA A 106 14.91 2.85 4.80
C ALA A 106 14.44 2.67 3.35
N THR A 107 13.43 1.82 3.16
CA THR A 107 12.80 1.60 1.85
C THR A 107 11.96 2.79 1.42
N GLU A 108 11.21 3.43 2.36
CA GLU A 108 10.52 4.70 2.08
C GLU A 108 11.48 5.79 1.60
N LYS A 109 12.66 5.88 2.21
CA LYS A 109 13.69 6.81 1.77
C LYS A 109 14.15 6.54 0.33
N LYS A 110 14.38 5.26 -0.02
CA LYS A 110 14.72 4.88 -1.40
C LYS A 110 13.60 5.23 -2.38
N LEU A 111 12.33 5.03 -1.99
CA LEU A 111 11.17 5.43 -2.79
C LEU A 111 11.22 6.93 -3.11
N LEU A 112 11.45 7.78 -2.09
CA LEU A 112 11.58 9.23 -2.24
C LEU A 112 12.81 9.68 -3.03
N GLU A 113 13.90 8.92 -2.99
CA GLU A 113 15.11 9.20 -3.77
C GLU A 113 14.95 8.78 -5.26
N THR A 114 14.05 7.85 -5.53
CA THR A 114 13.88 7.27 -6.87
C THR A 114 12.74 7.92 -7.63
N PHE A 115 11.64 8.28 -6.95
CA PHE A 115 10.43 8.81 -7.55
C PHE A 115 10.04 10.16 -6.94
N ASP A 116 9.49 11.02 -7.78
CA ASP A 116 8.92 12.31 -7.37
C ASP A 116 7.46 12.10 -6.95
N LEU A 117 7.20 12.11 -5.65
CA LEU A 117 5.86 11.94 -5.11
C LEU A 117 5.23 13.31 -4.84
N PRO A 118 3.95 13.52 -5.19
CA PRO A 118 3.25 14.77 -4.91
C PRO A 118 2.90 14.93 -3.42
N ASP A 119 2.42 16.12 -3.05
CA ASP A 119 1.61 16.28 -1.85
C ASP A 119 0.34 15.44 -2.01
N ILE A 120 -0.14 14.85 -0.93
CA ILE A 120 -1.28 13.93 -0.99
C ILE A 120 -2.36 14.30 0.04
N GLU A 121 -3.62 14.04 -0.26
CA GLU A 121 -4.72 14.22 0.69
C GLU A 121 -4.81 13.05 1.66
N ALA A 122 -4.48 11.84 1.20
CA ALA A 122 -4.59 10.66 2.05
C ALA A 122 -3.39 9.72 1.95
N LEU A 123 -3.04 9.13 3.09
CA LEU A 123 -2.03 8.10 3.23
C LEU A 123 -2.62 6.86 3.89
N VAL A 124 -2.43 5.69 3.30
CA VAL A 124 -2.55 4.44 4.04
C VAL A 124 -1.23 4.21 4.78
N ALA A 125 -1.27 4.35 6.10
CA ALA A 125 -0.06 4.25 6.93
C ALA A 125 0.59 2.87 6.78
N GLY A 126 1.88 2.87 6.50
CA GLY A 126 2.64 1.66 6.22
C GLY A 126 2.67 0.69 7.40
N HIS A 127 2.73 -0.60 7.09
CA HIS A 127 2.93 -1.69 8.03
C HIS A 127 1.99 -1.61 9.24
N HIS A 128 0.71 -1.38 8.99
CA HIS A 128 -0.36 -1.29 10.00
C HIS A 128 -0.08 -0.28 11.14
N GLY A 129 0.73 0.75 10.88
CA GLY A 129 1.17 1.72 11.86
C GLY A 129 2.35 1.26 12.73
N SER A 130 3.22 0.41 12.18
CA SER A 130 4.49 0.05 12.80
C SER A 130 5.37 1.28 13.02
N LYS A 131 6.16 1.28 14.10
CA LYS A 131 7.15 2.36 14.36
C LYS A 131 8.25 2.45 13.32
N TYR A 132 8.47 1.38 12.57
CA TYR A 132 9.51 1.29 11.56
C TYR A 132 9.07 1.80 10.19
N ALA A 133 7.77 2.05 9.99
CA ALA A 133 7.17 2.57 8.77
C ALA A 133 6.58 3.97 8.96
N THR A 134 6.07 4.57 7.90
CA THR A 134 5.49 5.91 7.88
C THR A 134 6.45 6.93 8.54
N SER A 135 7.67 6.98 7.99
CA SER A 135 8.76 7.79 8.53
C SER A 135 8.45 9.29 8.48
N GLN A 136 9.15 10.08 9.31
CA GLN A 136 9.02 11.53 9.24
C GLN A 136 9.45 12.06 7.87
N ALA A 137 10.46 11.45 7.23
CA ALA A 137 10.91 11.85 5.91
C ALA A 137 9.82 11.67 4.85
N LEU A 138 9.07 10.55 4.90
CA LEU A 138 7.91 10.35 4.03
C LEU A 138 6.84 11.41 4.29
N LEU A 139 6.47 11.62 5.55
CA LEU A 139 5.42 12.58 5.91
C LEU A 139 5.78 14.02 5.51
N ASP A 140 7.03 14.42 5.67
CA ASP A 140 7.52 15.75 5.27
C ASP A 140 7.50 15.93 3.74
N ALA A 141 7.73 14.84 3.00
CA ALA A 141 7.75 14.86 1.54
C ALA A 141 6.33 14.92 0.95
N VAL A 142 5.41 14.06 1.43
CA VAL A 142 4.07 13.92 0.81
C VAL A 142 2.96 14.65 1.57
N ARG A 143 3.20 15.18 2.75
CA ARG A 143 2.33 16.05 3.55
C ARG A 143 0.85 15.64 3.63
N PRO A 144 0.51 14.42 4.05
CA PRO A 144 -0.87 13.94 4.03
C PRO A 144 -1.77 14.72 4.99
N GLU A 145 -2.99 15.04 4.55
CA GLU A 145 -4.02 15.61 5.41
C GLU A 145 -4.69 14.53 6.29
N THR A 146 -4.83 13.33 5.73
CA THR A 146 -5.49 12.19 6.36
C THR A 146 -4.59 10.97 6.35
N ALA A 147 -4.51 10.25 7.47
CA ALA A 147 -3.85 8.96 7.56
C ALA A 147 -4.85 7.88 7.95
N CYS A 148 -4.96 6.85 7.10
CA CYS A 148 -5.77 5.67 7.34
C CYS A 148 -4.88 4.52 7.78
N ILE A 149 -5.19 3.90 8.92
CA ILE A 149 -4.44 2.76 9.43
C ILE A 149 -5.31 1.52 9.35
N SER A 150 -4.93 0.61 8.45
CA SER A 150 -5.54 -0.72 8.35
C SER A 150 -4.97 -1.60 9.44
N VAL A 151 -5.76 -1.87 10.48
CA VAL A 151 -5.32 -2.63 11.64
C VAL A 151 -6.49 -3.33 12.30
N GLY A 152 -6.26 -4.53 12.81
CA GLY A 152 -7.20 -5.29 13.63
C GLY A 152 -6.61 -5.62 15.01
N SER A 153 -7.29 -6.48 15.76
CA SER A 153 -6.74 -7.02 17.00
C SER A 153 -5.45 -7.77 16.71
N ASN A 154 -4.35 -7.33 17.31
CA ASN A 154 -3.04 -7.90 17.05
C ASN A 154 -2.20 -7.99 18.33
N SER A 155 -1.16 -8.83 18.31
CA SER A 155 -0.19 -9.00 19.37
C SER A 155 1.11 -8.20 19.15
N TYR A 156 1.23 -7.49 18.03
CA TYR A 156 2.42 -6.73 17.65
C TYR A 156 2.46 -5.35 18.29
N GLY A 157 1.32 -4.88 18.84
CA GLY A 157 1.19 -3.55 19.40
C GLY A 157 1.00 -2.45 18.34
N HIS A 158 0.48 -2.82 17.18
CA HIS A 158 0.15 -1.85 16.12
C HIS A 158 -1.26 -1.29 16.29
N PRO A 159 -1.50 -0.01 15.91
CA PRO A 159 -0.48 0.97 15.61
C PRO A 159 0.31 1.37 16.86
N THR A 160 1.60 1.64 16.70
CA THR A 160 2.45 2.06 17.82
C THR A 160 2.19 3.51 18.21
N GLU A 161 2.42 3.84 19.49
CA GLU A 161 2.28 5.21 19.98
C GLU A 161 3.20 6.17 19.21
N GLU A 162 4.40 5.73 18.85
CA GLU A 162 5.38 6.52 18.10
C GLU A 162 4.84 6.93 16.73
N THR A 163 4.18 6.02 16.01
CA THR A 163 3.56 6.33 14.71
C THR A 163 2.37 7.26 14.88
N LEU A 164 1.51 7.02 15.86
CA LEU A 164 0.36 7.89 16.13
C LEU A 164 0.80 9.32 16.48
N LEU A 165 1.84 9.47 17.32
CA LEU A 165 2.41 10.77 17.68
C LEU A 165 3.05 11.47 16.46
N ARG A 166 3.70 10.72 15.58
CA ARG A 166 4.31 11.27 14.35
C ARG A 166 3.23 11.82 13.44
N LEU A 167 2.18 11.05 13.17
CA LEU A 167 1.03 11.48 12.37
C LEU A 167 0.31 12.69 12.98
N ALA A 168 0.09 12.68 14.29
CA ALA A 168 -0.56 13.79 14.99
C ALA A 168 0.29 15.08 14.92
N ARG A 169 1.60 14.99 15.01
CA ARG A 169 2.52 16.14 14.86
C ARG A 169 2.53 16.69 13.44
N GLN A 170 2.31 15.84 12.46
CA GLN A 170 2.14 16.25 11.05
C GLN A 170 0.82 17.00 10.83
N GLY A 171 -0.12 16.89 11.75
CA GLY A 171 -1.44 17.48 11.64
C GLY A 171 -2.47 16.63 10.92
N CYS A 172 -2.16 15.36 10.66
CA CYS A 172 -3.06 14.44 9.97
C CYS A 172 -4.31 14.12 10.79
N GLY A 173 -5.46 14.05 10.12
CA GLY A 173 -6.63 13.34 10.63
C GLY A 173 -6.33 11.85 10.66
N ILE A 174 -6.45 11.17 11.82
CA ILE A 174 -6.08 9.76 11.97
C ILE A 174 -7.33 8.89 12.07
N TYR A 175 -7.47 7.95 11.15
CA TYR A 175 -8.55 6.97 11.12
C TYR A 175 -7.97 5.55 11.19
N ARG A 176 -8.57 4.70 12.04
CA ARG A 176 -8.11 3.34 12.30
C ARG A 176 -9.26 2.36 12.12
N THR A 177 -9.04 1.25 11.40
CA THR A 177 -10.10 0.26 11.15
C THR A 177 -10.54 -0.50 12.40
N ASP A 178 -9.67 -0.66 13.41
CA ASP A 178 -10.02 -1.28 14.70
C ASP A 178 -10.93 -0.42 15.58
N LEU A 179 -10.94 0.91 15.37
CA LEU A 179 -11.79 1.84 16.12
C LEU A 179 -13.00 2.32 15.32
N HIS A 180 -12.86 2.52 14.02
CA HIS A 180 -13.87 3.15 13.17
C HIS A 180 -14.56 2.16 12.23
N GLY A 181 -14.11 0.89 12.18
CA GLY A 181 -14.59 -0.09 11.21
C GLY A 181 -14.13 0.23 9.79
N THR A 182 -14.99 0.08 8.81
CA THR A 182 -14.67 0.41 7.42
C THR A 182 -14.49 1.91 7.26
N ILE A 183 -13.34 2.32 6.71
CA ILE A 183 -13.05 3.72 6.38
C ILE A 183 -13.37 3.90 4.91
N HIS A 184 -14.19 4.91 4.62
CA HIS A 184 -14.54 5.29 3.26
C HIS A 184 -14.08 6.74 3.03
N LEU A 185 -13.15 6.94 2.11
CA LEU A 185 -12.73 8.25 1.65
C LEU A 185 -13.49 8.61 0.38
N SER A 186 -13.98 9.83 0.30
CA SER A 186 -14.63 10.33 -0.90
C SER A 186 -14.31 11.81 -1.06
N TRP A 187 -13.96 12.20 -2.27
CA TRP A 187 -13.75 13.59 -2.64
C TRP A 187 -14.80 14.02 -3.66
N ASN A 188 -15.48 15.12 -3.38
CA ASN A 188 -16.38 15.72 -4.34
C ASN A 188 -15.54 16.49 -5.36
N GLN A 189 -15.69 16.17 -6.65
CA GLN A 189 -15.20 17.06 -7.68
C GLN A 189 -16.08 18.33 -7.63
N GLU A 190 -15.50 19.48 -7.30
CA GLU A 190 -16.17 20.74 -7.57
C GLU A 190 -16.38 20.82 -9.09
N GLU A 191 -17.63 20.86 -9.53
CA GLU A 191 -17.94 21.15 -10.92
C GLU A 191 -17.36 22.53 -11.21
N SER A 192 -16.27 22.59 -11.96
CA SER A 192 -15.76 23.85 -12.50
C SER A 192 -16.82 24.39 -13.45
N HIS A 193 -17.67 25.28 -12.93
CA HIS A 193 -18.56 26.08 -13.74
C HIS A 193 -17.69 27.10 -14.48
N GLY A 194 -17.28 26.72 -15.70
CA GLY A 194 -16.67 27.61 -16.67
C GLY A 194 -17.73 28.40 -17.43
#